data_fa51f820f9873509de83f28b02060000
#
_entry.id   fa51f820f9873509de83f28b02060000
#
_cell.length_a   1.000
_cell.length_b   1.000
_cell.length_c   1.000
_cell.angle_alpha   90.00
_cell.angle_beta   90.00
_cell.angle_gamma   90.00
#
_symmetry.space_group_name_H-M   'P 1'
#
loop_
_entity.id
_entity.type
_entity.pdbx_description
1 polymer ?
#
loop_
_entity_poly.entity_id
_entity_poly.type
_entity_poly.pdbx_seq_one_letter_code
_entity_poly.pdbx_strand_id
1 'polypeptide(L)'
;MPEKRTMQRAARDRRQGKAPSTQAGEFVREEIEHVREGKHGARSAKQAIAIGLSKARRAGVKLRPPRKGTTSARTRRRAQRDYTRGQRGSARKPSPRRSRATLRTLKREGRAAGSRRSLSRQAKQAARRRAA
;
A
#
# COMPACT_ATOMS: atom_id res chain seq x y z
N MET A 1 9.19 -0.04 7.33
CA MET A 1 9.60 1.31 6.87
C MET A 1 9.71 1.34 5.36
N PRO A 2 9.18 2.35 4.68
CA PRO A 2 9.40 2.53 3.25
C PRO A 2 10.89 2.80 2.98
N GLU A 3 11.35 2.38 1.81
CA GLU A 3 12.72 2.66 1.41
C GLU A 3 12.91 4.16 1.15
N LYS A 4 14.12 4.64 1.43
CA LYS A 4 14.50 6.04 1.19
C LYS A 4 14.21 6.47 -0.25
N ARG A 5 14.50 5.60 -1.22
CA ARG A 5 14.26 5.82 -2.64
C ARG A 5 12.77 6.07 -2.94
N THR A 6 11.89 5.29 -2.33
CA THR A 6 10.43 5.45 -2.46
C THR A 6 9.96 6.78 -1.89
N MET A 7 10.46 7.15 -0.71
CA MET A 7 10.15 8.43 -0.08
C MET A 7 10.58 9.61 -0.95
N GLN A 8 11.76 9.52 -1.56
CA GLN A 8 12.28 10.55 -2.46
C GLN A 8 11.42 10.70 -3.71
N ARG A 9 11.00 9.58 -4.32
CA ARG A 9 10.12 9.59 -5.50
C ARG A 9 8.76 10.21 -5.18
N ALA A 10 8.16 9.82 -4.06
CA ALA A 10 6.88 10.38 -3.63
C ALA A 10 6.98 11.88 -3.33
N ALA A 11 8.06 12.32 -2.70
CA ALA A 11 8.31 13.73 -2.43
C ALA A 11 8.49 14.53 -3.73
N ARG A 12 9.19 13.97 -4.71
CA ARG A 12 9.34 14.57 -6.04
C ARG A 12 7.98 14.71 -6.72
N ASP A 13 7.17 13.66 -6.71
CA ASP A 13 5.82 13.68 -7.29
C ASP A 13 4.97 14.78 -6.66
N ARG A 14 5.05 14.93 -5.34
CA ARG A 14 4.34 15.99 -4.63
C ARG A 14 4.81 17.38 -5.08
N ARG A 15 6.11 17.61 -5.17
CA ARG A 15 6.67 18.89 -5.63
C ARG A 15 6.24 19.21 -7.07
N GLN A 16 6.05 18.20 -7.90
CA GLN A 16 5.58 18.35 -9.28
C GLN A 16 4.06 18.51 -9.39
N GLY A 17 3.36 18.60 -8.26
CA GLY A 17 1.91 18.76 -8.23
C GLY A 17 1.11 17.52 -8.64
N LYS A 18 1.72 16.33 -8.62
CA LYS A 18 1.03 15.09 -8.96
C LYS A 18 0.04 14.69 -7.88
N ALA A 19 -1.05 14.03 -8.30
CA ALA A 19 -2.13 13.60 -7.40
C ALA A 19 -1.63 12.70 -6.27
N PRO A 20 -2.31 12.71 -5.10
CA PRO A 20 -1.97 11.81 -4.01
C PRO A 20 -1.97 10.33 -4.40
N SER A 21 -2.86 9.90 -5.29
CA SER A 21 -2.88 8.53 -5.81
C SER A 21 -1.58 8.18 -6.55
N THR A 22 -1.03 9.12 -7.31
CA THR A 22 0.25 8.93 -8.00
C THR A 22 1.41 8.83 -7.00
N GLN A 23 1.43 9.70 -6.00
CA GLN A 23 2.41 9.64 -4.91
C GLN A 23 2.34 8.31 -4.17
N ALA A 24 1.14 7.85 -3.85
CA ALA A 24 0.92 6.56 -3.18
C ALA A 24 1.35 5.37 -4.07
N GLY A 25 1.24 5.51 -5.37
CA GLY A 25 1.67 4.51 -6.34
C GLY A 25 3.13 4.11 -6.20
N GLU A 26 3.99 5.03 -5.74
CA GLU A 26 5.41 4.71 -5.50
C GLU A 26 5.58 3.67 -4.38
N PHE A 27 4.73 3.74 -3.36
CA PHE A 27 4.74 2.77 -2.26
C PHE A 27 4.18 1.42 -2.69
N VAL A 28 3.14 1.43 -3.51
CA VAL A 28 2.58 0.20 -4.11
C VAL A 28 3.64 -0.49 -4.98
N ARG A 29 4.34 0.28 -5.80
CA ARG A 29 5.44 -0.22 -6.63
C ARG A 29 6.51 -0.91 -5.79
N GLU A 30 6.92 -0.30 -4.68
CA GLU A 30 7.89 -0.89 -3.74
C GLU A 30 7.41 -2.25 -3.25
N GLU A 31 6.16 -2.37 -2.82
CA GLU A 31 5.61 -3.64 -2.33
C GLU A 31 5.60 -4.72 -3.42
N ILE A 32 5.22 -4.36 -4.64
CA ILE A 32 5.19 -5.29 -5.77
C ILE A 32 6.62 -5.75 -6.10
N GLU A 33 7.58 -4.84 -6.11
CA GLU A 33 8.99 -5.17 -6.33
C GLU A 33 9.52 -6.11 -5.25
N HIS A 34 9.17 -5.87 -3.96
CA HIS A 34 9.55 -6.75 -2.85
C HIS A 34 9.02 -8.18 -3.05
N VAL A 35 7.78 -8.31 -3.50
CA VAL A 35 7.18 -9.62 -3.80
C VAL A 35 7.91 -10.31 -4.96
N ARG A 36 8.19 -9.58 -6.03
CA ARG A 36 8.91 -10.10 -7.20
C ARG A 36 10.33 -10.52 -6.86
N GLU A 37 11.01 -9.77 -6.03
CA GLU A 37 12.39 -10.06 -5.59
C GLU A 37 12.46 -11.16 -4.53
N GLY A 38 11.31 -11.59 -4.00
CA GLY A 38 11.27 -12.63 -2.98
C GLY A 38 11.64 -12.17 -1.57
N LYS A 39 11.67 -10.87 -1.30
CA LYS A 39 11.88 -10.35 0.06
C LYS A 39 10.77 -10.77 1.01
N HIS A 40 9.55 -10.85 0.50
CA HIS A 40 8.38 -11.45 1.12
C HIS A 40 7.37 -11.77 0.03
N GLY A 41 6.32 -12.51 0.36
CA GLY A 41 5.22 -12.78 -0.55
C GLY A 41 3.99 -11.94 -0.24
N ALA A 42 2.92 -12.22 -0.95
CA ALA A 42 1.59 -11.68 -0.68
C ALA A 42 0.55 -12.70 -1.07
N ARG A 43 -0.56 -12.73 -0.33
CA ARG A 43 -1.67 -13.63 -0.59
C ARG A 43 -2.35 -13.34 -1.94
N SER A 44 -2.40 -12.06 -2.32
CA SER A 44 -3.00 -11.60 -3.56
C SER A 44 -2.40 -10.26 -3.97
N ALA A 45 -2.60 -9.88 -5.24
CA ALA A 45 -2.23 -8.56 -5.72
C ALA A 45 -2.96 -7.46 -4.91
N LYS A 46 -4.22 -7.69 -4.57
CA LYS A 46 -5.01 -6.78 -3.73
C LYS A 46 -4.36 -6.55 -2.36
N GLN A 47 -3.82 -7.59 -1.73
CA GLN A 47 -3.11 -7.45 -0.46
C GLN A 47 -1.83 -6.61 -0.61
N ALA A 48 -1.03 -6.87 -1.64
CA ALA A 48 0.20 -6.12 -1.90
C ALA A 48 -0.12 -4.62 -2.11
N ILE A 49 -1.15 -4.32 -2.90
CA ILE A 49 -1.61 -2.96 -3.14
C ILE A 49 -2.06 -2.30 -1.83
N ALA A 50 -2.86 -3.00 -1.03
CA ALA A 50 -3.37 -2.50 0.25
C ALA A 50 -2.22 -2.18 1.23
N ILE A 51 -1.19 -3.01 1.28
CA ILE A 51 0.00 -2.76 2.11
C ILE A 51 0.70 -1.48 1.64
N GLY A 52 0.89 -1.31 0.33
CA GLY A 52 1.51 -0.12 -0.24
C GLY A 52 0.73 1.15 0.08
N LEU A 53 -0.59 1.14 -0.08
CA LEU A 53 -1.45 2.28 0.24
C LEU A 53 -1.42 2.63 1.73
N SER A 54 -1.41 1.62 2.60
CA SER A 54 -1.29 1.81 4.04
C SER A 54 0.04 2.50 4.40
N LYS A 55 1.14 2.04 3.83
CA LYS A 55 2.47 2.67 4.02
C LYS A 55 2.49 4.11 3.53
N ALA A 56 1.87 4.40 2.38
CA ALA A 56 1.79 5.74 1.83
C ALA A 56 1.06 6.69 2.78
N ARG A 57 -0.10 6.27 3.30
CA ARG A 57 -0.86 7.08 4.25
C ARG A 57 -0.10 7.35 5.54
N ARG A 58 0.56 6.33 6.08
CA ARG A 58 1.38 6.48 7.29
C ARG A 58 2.60 7.36 7.07
N ALA A 59 3.12 7.40 5.85
CA ALA A 59 4.24 8.27 5.47
C ALA A 59 3.83 9.73 5.23
N GLY A 60 2.54 10.04 5.29
CA GLY A 60 2.03 11.40 5.16
C GLY A 60 1.47 11.78 3.79
N VAL A 61 1.37 10.83 2.85
CA VAL A 61 0.71 11.08 1.58
C VAL A 61 -0.77 11.37 1.84
N LYS A 62 -1.30 12.44 1.25
CA LYS A 62 -2.68 12.89 1.46
C LYS A 62 -3.70 12.08 0.66
N LEU A 63 -3.56 10.77 0.67
CA LEU A 63 -4.51 9.86 0.06
C LEU A 63 -5.66 9.58 1.04
N ARG A 64 -6.81 10.18 0.77
CA ARG A 64 -7.99 10.01 1.63
C ARG A 64 -8.46 8.56 1.69
N PRO A 65 -9.10 8.15 2.80
CA PRO A 65 -9.70 6.82 2.89
C PRO A 65 -10.76 6.61 1.80
N PRO A 66 -11.05 5.34 1.44
CA PRO A 66 -12.12 5.04 0.49
C PRO A 66 -13.47 5.60 0.97
N ARG A 67 -14.34 5.92 0.01
CA ARG A 67 -15.70 6.37 0.31
C ARG A 67 -16.51 5.25 0.96
N LYS A 68 -17.48 5.63 1.78
CA LYS A 68 -18.44 4.70 2.38
C LYS A 68 -19.11 3.87 1.28
N GLY A 69 -19.15 2.56 1.46
CA GLY A 69 -19.78 1.63 0.53
C GLY A 69 -18.87 1.05 -0.55
N THR A 70 -17.65 1.58 -0.74
CA THR A 70 -16.70 1.03 -1.73
C THR A 70 -15.87 -0.11 -1.17
N THR A 71 -15.69 -0.15 0.15
CA THR A 71 -14.96 -1.21 0.85
C THR A 71 -15.70 -1.52 2.16
N SER A 72 -15.25 -2.56 2.88
CA SER A 72 -15.80 -2.85 4.20
C SER A 72 -15.54 -1.70 5.17
N ALA A 73 -16.43 -1.54 6.16
CA ALA A 73 -16.27 -0.55 7.21
C ALA A 73 -14.94 -0.71 7.97
N ARG A 74 -14.52 -1.95 8.16
CA ARG A 74 -13.23 -2.29 8.80
C ARG A 74 -12.04 -1.74 8.01
N THR A 75 -12.01 -1.97 6.70
CA THR A 75 -10.96 -1.48 5.81
C THR A 75 -10.93 0.05 5.79
N ARG A 76 -12.09 0.68 5.72
CA ARG A 76 -12.21 2.13 5.71
C ARG A 76 -11.69 2.75 7.03
N ARG A 77 -12.07 2.18 8.18
CA ARG A 77 -11.58 2.65 9.48
C ARG A 77 -10.07 2.49 9.61
N ARG A 78 -9.51 1.41 9.08
CA ARG A 78 -8.07 1.18 9.08
C ARG A 78 -7.35 2.24 8.22
N ALA A 79 -7.87 2.51 7.03
CA ALA A 79 -7.34 3.55 6.16
C ALA A 79 -7.40 4.93 6.81
N GLN A 80 -8.49 5.24 7.51
CA GLN A 80 -8.64 6.51 8.25
C GLN A 80 -7.59 6.63 9.36
N ARG A 81 -7.33 5.57 10.11
CA ARG A 81 -6.30 5.58 11.15
C ARG A 81 -4.91 5.81 10.57
N ASP A 82 -4.58 5.14 9.46
CA ASP A 82 -3.29 5.31 8.79
C ASP A 82 -3.12 6.73 8.26
N TYR A 83 -4.17 7.28 7.66
CA TYR A 83 -4.20 8.65 7.17
C TYR A 83 -3.97 9.65 8.31
N THR A 84 -4.72 9.54 9.38
CA THR A 84 -4.63 10.44 10.54
C THR A 84 -3.23 10.38 11.15
N ARG A 85 -2.69 9.17 11.31
CA ARG A 85 -1.33 8.98 11.83
C ARG A 85 -0.29 9.67 10.95
N GLY A 86 -0.39 9.51 9.65
CA GLY A 86 0.53 10.13 8.69
C GLY A 86 0.45 11.65 8.71
N GLN A 87 -0.76 12.23 8.79
CA GLN A 87 -0.92 13.68 8.82
C GLN A 87 -0.43 14.31 10.13
N ARG A 88 -0.48 13.57 11.23
CA ARG A 88 0.07 14.04 12.52
C ARG A 88 1.59 13.98 12.59
N GLY A 89 2.25 13.35 11.63
CA GLY A 89 3.70 13.18 11.66
C GLY A 89 4.19 12.27 12.79
N SER A 90 3.29 11.48 13.37
CA SER A 90 3.62 10.53 14.43
C SER A 90 4.44 9.38 13.87
N ALA A 91 5.74 9.45 14.02
CA ALA A 91 6.68 8.42 13.60
C ALA A 91 6.78 7.27 14.62
N ARG A 92 5.65 6.87 15.22
CA ARG A 92 5.64 5.71 16.09
C ARG A 92 5.97 4.46 15.29
N LYS A 93 7.19 3.99 15.44
CA LYS A 93 7.61 2.72 14.84
C LYS A 93 6.77 1.59 15.42
N PRO A 94 6.30 0.63 14.59
CA PRO A 94 5.65 -0.57 15.14
C PRO A 94 6.64 -1.31 16.03
N SER A 95 6.12 -2.03 17.04
CA SER A 95 7.01 -2.80 17.91
C SER A 95 7.81 -3.81 17.07
N PRO A 96 9.09 -4.05 17.41
CA PRO A 96 9.90 -5.04 16.70
C PRO A 96 9.25 -6.42 16.66
N ARG A 97 8.57 -6.82 17.72
CA ARG A 97 7.86 -8.09 17.80
C ARG A 97 6.73 -8.18 16.75
N ARG A 98 5.92 -7.12 16.63
CA ARG A 98 4.83 -7.05 15.66
C ARG A 98 5.36 -7.03 14.24
N SER A 99 6.41 -6.26 13.97
CA SER A 99 7.04 -6.19 12.65
C SER A 99 7.57 -7.56 12.22
N ARG A 100 8.25 -8.27 13.12
CA ARG A 100 8.77 -9.62 12.83
C ARG A 100 7.65 -10.62 12.57
N ALA A 101 6.56 -10.56 13.34
CA ALA A 101 5.42 -11.45 13.17
C ALA A 101 4.74 -11.22 11.81
N THR A 102 4.53 -9.97 11.43
CA THR A 102 3.93 -9.60 10.14
C THR A 102 4.82 -10.07 8.99
N LEU A 103 6.12 -9.79 9.05
CA LEU A 103 7.07 -10.20 8.02
C LEU A 103 7.14 -11.72 7.88
N ARG A 104 7.11 -12.44 9.00
CA ARG A 104 7.11 -13.90 9.00
C ARG A 104 5.88 -14.46 8.28
N THR A 105 4.72 -13.89 8.52
CA THR A 105 3.48 -14.26 7.83
C THR A 105 3.59 -13.99 6.33
N LEU A 106 4.08 -12.81 5.94
CA LEU A 106 4.24 -12.44 4.52
C LEU A 106 5.29 -13.32 3.80
N LYS A 107 6.35 -13.72 4.49
CA LYS A 107 7.38 -14.60 3.90
C LYS A 107 6.84 -15.99 3.55
N ARG A 108 5.80 -16.45 4.23
CA ARG A 108 5.13 -17.72 3.93
C ARG A 108 4.24 -17.64 2.69
N GLU A 109 3.86 -16.43 2.27
CA GLU A 109 3.01 -16.23 1.10
C GLU A 109 3.81 -16.35 -0.19
N GLY A 110 3.12 -16.68 -1.28
CA GLY A 110 3.75 -16.85 -2.58
C GLY A 110 4.09 -15.53 -3.27
N ARG A 111 4.85 -15.64 -4.36
CA ARG A 111 5.27 -14.50 -5.18
C ARG A 111 4.35 -14.21 -6.35
N ALA A 112 3.40 -15.09 -6.64
CA ALA A 112 2.49 -14.98 -7.78
C ALA A 112 1.66 -13.68 -7.78
N ALA A 113 1.40 -13.12 -6.60
CA ALA A 113 0.64 -11.88 -6.45
C ALA A 113 1.30 -10.68 -7.16
N GLY A 114 2.63 -10.69 -7.29
CA GLY A 114 3.38 -9.64 -7.98
C GLY A 114 3.51 -9.86 -9.49
N SER A 115 2.98 -10.96 -10.02
CA SER A 115 3.06 -11.26 -11.45
C SER A 115 2.21 -10.30 -12.28
N ARG A 116 2.60 -10.11 -13.53
CA ARG A 116 1.81 -9.31 -14.50
C ARG A 116 0.39 -9.84 -14.61
N ARG A 117 0.22 -11.16 -14.58
CA ARG A 117 -1.09 -11.83 -14.68
C ARG A 117 -1.99 -11.45 -13.50
N SER A 118 -1.47 -11.54 -12.28
CA SER A 118 -2.22 -11.18 -11.06
C SER A 118 -2.59 -9.71 -11.03
N LEU A 119 -1.66 -8.83 -11.40
CA LEU A 119 -1.88 -7.38 -11.44
C LEU A 119 -2.90 -7.00 -12.51
N SER A 120 -2.81 -7.59 -13.70
CA SER A 120 -3.78 -7.38 -14.80
C SER A 120 -5.18 -7.82 -14.38
N ARG A 121 -5.29 -8.98 -13.75
CA ARG A 121 -6.56 -9.50 -13.24
C ARG A 121 -7.17 -8.55 -12.22
N GLN A 122 -6.36 -8.05 -11.27
CA GLN A 122 -6.82 -7.09 -10.27
C GLN A 122 -7.32 -5.79 -10.92
N ALA A 123 -6.59 -5.27 -11.88
CA ALA A 123 -6.96 -4.04 -12.59
C ALA A 123 -8.29 -4.21 -13.33
N LYS A 124 -8.50 -5.34 -14.02
CA LYS A 124 -9.74 -5.66 -14.71
C LYS A 124 -10.92 -5.79 -13.76
N GLN A 125 -10.73 -6.44 -12.61
CA GLN A 125 -11.78 -6.58 -11.60
C GLN A 125 -12.16 -5.23 -11.01
N ALA A 126 -11.19 -4.38 -10.72
CA ALA A 126 -11.43 -3.04 -10.20
C ALA A 126 -12.19 -2.17 -11.23
N ALA A 127 -11.82 -2.27 -12.51
CA ALA A 127 -12.53 -1.56 -13.59
C ALA A 127 -14.00 -2.02 -13.71
N ARG A 128 -14.25 -3.32 -13.62
CA ARG A 128 -15.64 -3.87 -13.65
C ARG A 128 -16.47 -3.34 -12.48
N ARG A 129 -15.91 -3.25 -11.28
CA ARG A 129 -16.61 -2.71 -10.10
C ARG A 129 -16.99 -1.25 -10.29
N ARG A 130 -16.11 -0.44 -10.92
CA ARG A 130 -16.38 0.97 -11.17
C ARG A 130 -17.45 1.18 -12.24
N ALA A 131 -17.55 0.24 -13.20
CA ALA A 131 -18.54 0.29 -14.26
C ALA A 131 -19.93 -0.22 -13.87
N ALA A 132 -20.05 -0.93 -12.74
CA ALA A 132 -21.31 -1.48 -12.25
C ALA A 132 -22.18 -0.42 -11.56
#